data_87d91beb1815c5f9d98e4abb85fae94b
#
_entry.id   87d91beb1815c5f9d98e4abb85fae94b
#
_cell.length_a   1.000
_cell.length_b   1.000
_cell.length_c   1.000
_cell.angle_alpha   90.00
_cell.angle_beta   90.00
_cell.angle_gamma   90.00
#
_symmetry.space_group_name_H-M   'P 1'
#
loop_
_entity.id
_entity.type
_entity.pdbx_description
1 polymer ?
#
loop_
_entity_poly.entity_id
_entity_poly.type
_entity_poly.pdbx_seq_one_letter_code
_entity_poly.pdbx_strand_id
1 'polypeptide(L)'
;MTPDAFERLRERLAHVDADQGWFFARVAEQVADQRKALGLSQKELAELTRTTQSAIARLESGGRPPRIDTLLRITNALDCDLEVRLRPRA
;
A
#
# COMPACT_ATOMS: atom_id res chain seq x y z
N MET A 1 8.10 15.03 30.58
CA MET A 1 7.96 13.89 29.72
C MET A 1 8.27 12.61 30.48
N THR A 2 7.42 11.67 30.41
CA THR A 2 7.69 10.39 31.00
C THR A 2 8.68 9.64 30.14
N PRO A 3 9.76 9.08 30.70
CA PRO A 3 10.69 8.24 29.92
C PRO A 3 9.95 7.11 29.25
N ASP A 4 8.80 6.82 29.76
CA ASP A 4 7.97 5.74 29.33
C ASP A 4 7.39 5.93 27.91
N ALA A 5 7.31 7.17 27.42
CA ALA A 5 6.80 7.40 26.07
C ALA A 5 7.69 6.73 25.03
N PHE A 6 9.00 6.94 25.15
CA PHE A 6 9.95 6.33 24.21
C PHE A 6 9.96 4.80 24.33
N GLU A 7 10.00 4.30 25.57
CA GLU A 7 10.03 2.86 25.80
C GLU A 7 8.74 2.19 25.36
N ARG A 8 7.59 2.82 25.64
CA ARG A 8 6.29 2.31 25.22
C ARG A 8 6.19 2.20 23.70
N LEU A 9 6.66 3.25 23.01
CA LEU A 9 6.62 3.26 21.55
C LEU A 9 7.59 2.27 20.95
N ARG A 10 8.76 2.09 21.58
CA ARG A 10 9.72 1.09 21.12
C ARG A 10 9.18 -0.32 21.25
N GLU A 11 8.52 -0.63 22.36
CA GLU A 11 7.86 -1.93 22.52
C GLU A 11 6.78 -2.15 21.47
N ARG A 12 6.00 -1.11 21.21
CA ARG A 12 4.93 -1.18 20.19
C ARG A 12 5.52 -1.45 18.82
N LEU A 13 6.63 -0.80 18.49
CA LEU A 13 7.29 -0.99 17.20
C LEU A 13 7.85 -2.40 17.02
N ALA A 14 8.19 -3.07 18.11
CA ALA A 14 8.67 -4.45 18.03
C ALA A 14 7.63 -5.41 17.45
N HIS A 15 6.35 -5.01 17.46
CA HIS A 15 5.25 -5.85 16.98
C HIS A 15 4.63 -5.34 15.68
N VAL A 16 5.23 -4.32 15.04
CA VAL A 16 4.66 -3.71 13.83
C VAL A 16 4.54 -4.71 12.69
N ASP A 17 5.49 -5.64 12.59
CA ASP A 17 5.51 -6.60 11.49
C ASP A 17 4.25 -7.46 11.43
N ALA A 18 3.59 -7.68 12.56
CA ALA A 18 2.36 -8.45 12.60
C ALA A 18 1.21 -7.76 11.85
N ASP A 19 1.22 -6.42 11.80
CA ASP A 19 0.14 -5.65 11.23
C ASP A 19 0.40 -5.16 9.80
N GLN A 20 1.66 -5.13 9.36
CA GLN A 20 2.03 -4.61 8.04
C GLN A 20 1.37 -5.39 6.90
N GLY A 21 1.33 -6.71 7.02
CA GLY A 21 0.73 -7.56 6.00
C GLY A 21 -0.74 -7.25 5.80
N TRP A 22 -1.45 -7.04 6.89
CA TRP A 22 -2.87 -6.72 6.82
C TRP A 22 -3.12 -5.38 6.14
N PHE A 23 -2.38 -4.36 6.52
CA PHE A 23 -2.54 -3.02 5.93
C PHE A 23 -2.28 -3.06 4.43
N PHE A 24 -1.20 -3.70 4.03
CA PHE A 24 -0.85 -3.75 2.61
C PHE A 24 -1.82 -4.62 1.82
N ALA A 25 -2.32 -5.69 2.40
CA ALA A 25 -3.30 -6.54 1.72
C ALA A 25 -4.56 -5.75 1.35
N ARG A 26 -4.98 -4.82 2.21
CA ARG A 26 -6.12 -3.94 1.91
C ARG A 26 -5.84 -3.00 0.76
N VAL A 27 -4.65 -2.40 0.74
CA VAL A 27 -4.25 -1.52 -0.36
C VAL A 27 -4.16 -2.30 -1.67
N ALA A 28 -3.59 -3.50 -1.63
CA ALA A 28 -3.48 -4.36 -2.81
C ALA A 28 -4.85 -4.71 -3.39
N GLU A 29 -5.80 -5.03 -2.53
CA GLU A 29 -7.17 -5.32 -2.94
C GLU A 29 -7.83 -4.10 -3.58
N GLN A 30 -7.66 -2.92 -2.99
CA GLN A 30 -8.22 -1.69 -3.54
C GLN A 30 -7.63 -1.36 -4.91
N VAL A 31 -6.34 -1.59 -5.11
CA VAL A 31 -5.70 -1.40 -6.42
C VAL A 31 -6.32 -2.33 -7.46
N ALA A 32 -6.45 -3.60 -7.14
CA ALA A 32 -7.02 -4.59 -8.06
C ALA A 32 -8.48 -4.26 -8.38
N ASP A 33 -9.26 -3.90 -7.39
CA ASP A 33 -10.68 -3.57 -7.57
C ASP A 33 -10.85 -2.35 -8.47
N GLN A 34 -10.07 -1.30 -8.24
CA GLN A 34 -10.18 -0.08 -9.05
C GLN A 34 -9.70 -0.33 -10.48
N ARG A 35 -8.63 -1.11 -10.64
CA ARG A 35 -8.16 -1.49 -11.97
C ARG A 35 -9.27 -2.18 -12.76
N LYS A 36 -9.93 -3.15 -12.14
CA LYS A 36 -11.02 -3.90 -12.78
C LYS A 36 -12.21 -2.99 -13.06
N ALA A 37 -12.53 -2.09 -12.14
CA ALA A 37 -13.63 -1.14 -12.34
C ALA A 37 -13.40 -0.24 -13.56
N LEU A 38 -12.14 0.07 -13.86
CA LEU A 38 -11.80 0.86 -15.05
C LEU A 38 -11.64 0.01 -16.30
N GLY A 39 -11.81 -1.30 -16.20
CA GLY A 39 -11.69 -2.20 -17.34
C GLY A 39 -10.25 -2.42 -17.80
N LEU A 40 -9.27 -2.16 -16.95
CA LEU A 40 -7.87 -2.30 -17.30
C LEU A 40 -7.34 -3.70 -16.96
N SER A 41 -6.51 -4.25 -17.84
CA SER A 41 -5.75 -5.46 -17.53
C SER A 41 -4.53 -5.10 -16.68
N GLN A 42 -3.94 -6.10 -16.05
CA GLN A 42 -2.68 -5.90 -15.34
C GLN A 42 -1.58 -5.39 -16.29
N LYS A 43 -1.58 -5.91 -17.52
CA LYS A 43 -0.61 -5.49 -18.53
C LYS A 43 -0.80 -4.01 -18.87
N GLU A 44 -2.03 -3.58 -19.06
CA GLU A 44 -2.33 -2.18 -19.37
C GLU A 44 -1.93 -1.25 -18.22
N LEU A 45 -2.23 -1.63 -16.98
CA LEU A 45 -1.80 -0.85 -15.83
C LEU A 45 -0.27 -0.79 -15.74
N ALA A 46 0.41 -1.88 -16.04
CA ALA A 46 1.86 -1.92 -16.07
C ALA A 46 2.43 -0.96 -17.11
N GLU A 47 1.84 -0.91 -18.30
CA GLU A 47 2.25 0.02 -19.35
C GLU A 47 2.07 1.47 -18.91
N LEU A 48 0.93 1.81 -18.33
CA LEU A 48 0.64 3.15 -17.86
C LEU A 48 1.60 3.62 -16.77
N THR A 49 2.05 2.71 -15.95
CA THR A 49 2.92 3.02 -14.80
C THR A 49 4.39 2.75 -15.05
N ARG A 50 4.73 2.33 -16.27
CA ARG A 50 6.11 2.04 -16.69
C ARG A 50 6.76 0.96 -15.83
N THR A 51 6.00 -0.08 -15.55
CA THR A 51 6.49 -1.24 -14.80
C THR A 51 6.13 -2.52 -15.58
N THR A 52 6.32 -3.67 -14.98
CA THR A 52 6.03 -4.94 -15.62
C THR A 52 4.72 -5.52 -15.11
N GLN A 53 4.09 -6.36 -15.92
CA GLN A 53 2.89 -7.08 -15.49
C GLN A 53 3.17 -7.91 -14.25
N SER A 54 4.34 -8.53 -14.17
CA SER A 54 4.74 -9.32 -12.99
C SER A 54 4.77 -8.48 -11.74
N ALA A 55 5.24 -7.22 -11.83
CA ALA A 55 5.28 -6.32 -10.70
C ALA A 55 3.86 -5.96 -10.23
N ILE A 56 2.95 -5.69 -11.18
CA ILE A 56 1.55 -5.40 -10.84
C ILE A 56 0.89 -6.62 -10.21
N ALA A 57 1.09 -7.80 -10.78
CA ALA A 57 0.52 -9.04 -10.24
C ALA A 57 0.99 -9.30 -8.81
N ARG A 58 2.28 -9.08 -8.56
CA ARG A 58 2.87 -9.26 -7.24
C ARG A 58 2.32 -8.26 -6.23
N LEU A 59 2.14 -7.02 -6.66
CA LEU A 59 1.55 -5.97 -5.84
C LEU A 59 0.11 -6.34 -5.47
N GLU A 60 -0.69 -6.74 -6.44
CA GLU A 60 -2.09 -7.07 -6.23
C GLU A 60 -2.28 -8.33 -5.37
N SER A 61 -1.29 -9.21 -5.35
CA SER A 61 -1.34 -10.39 -4.49
C SER A 61 -1.03 -10.07 -3.02
N GLY A 62 -0.58 -8.85 -2.72
CA GLY A 62 -0.25 -8.44 -1.36
C GLY A 62 1.07 -8.99 -0.85
N GLY A 63 1.92 -9.50 -1.74
CA GLY A 63 3.14 -10.17 -1.34
C GLY A 63 4.23 -9.25 -0.80
N ARG A 64 4.38 -8.06 -1.38
CA ARG A 64 5.41 -7.11 -0.98
C ARG A 64 4.89 -5.68 -1.13
N PRO A 65 5.01 -4.83 -0.10
CA PRO A 65 4.59 -3.44 -0.22
C PRO A 65 5.44 -2.71 -1.25
N PRO A 66 4.82 -1.90 -2.14
CA PRO A 66 5.57 -1.06 -3.06
C PRO A 66 6.14 0.15 -2.34
N ARG A 67 7.07 0.82 -2.99
CA ARG A 67 7.52 2.11 -2.54
C ARG A 67 6.38 3.12 -2.69
N ILE A 68 6.43 4.19 -1.89
CA ILE A 68 5.39 5.23 -1.92
C ILE A 68 5.32 5.89 -3.31
N ASP A 69 6.46 6.17 -3.92
CA ASP A 69 6.48 6.78 -5.25
C ASP A 69 5.83 5.87 -6.30
N THR A 70 6.05 4.57 -6.20
CA THR A 70 5.40 3.60 -7.09
C THR A 70 3.90 3.57 -6.85
N LEU A 71 3.49 3.56 -5.59
CA LEU A 71 2.07 3.54 -5.24
C LEU A 71 1.35 4.82 -5.72
N LEU A 72 1.99 5.97 -5.61
CA LEU A 72 1.45 7.23 -6.11
C LEU A 72 1.25 7.17 -7.62
N ARG A 73 2.20 6.61 -8.35
CA ARG A 73 2.08 6.45 -9.80
C ARG A 73 0.90 5.56 -10.17
N ILE A 74 0.76 4.46 -9.44
CA ILE A 74 -0.33 3.51 -9.67
C ILE A 74 -1.69 4.14 -9.38
N THR A 75 -1.83 4.82 -8.25
CA THR A 75 -3.12 5.45 -7.92
C THR A 75 -3.48 6.55 -8.89
N ASN A 76 -2.51 7.34 -9.37
CA ASN A 76 -2.76 8.33 -10.42
C ASN A 76 -3.22 7.67 -11.71
N ALA A 77 -2.62 6.56 -12.11
CA ALA A 77 -3.03 5.83 -13.31
C ALA A 77 -4.44 5.25 -13.17
N LEU A 78 -4.87 4.98 -11.95
CA LEU A 78 -6.21 4.46 -11.66
C LEU A 78 -7.25 5.56 -11.41
N ASP A 79 -6.87 6.80 -11.65
CA ASP A 79 -7.74 7.96 -11.43
C ASP A 79 -8.20 8.05 -9.97
N CYS A 80 -7.30 7.77 -9.05
CA CYS A 80 -7.55 7.81 -7.62
C CYS A 80 -6.56 8.69 -6.90
N ASP A 81 -7.00 9.27 -5.80
CA ASP A 81 -6.11 9.93 -4.86
C ASP A 81 -5.67 8.94 -3.79
N LEU A 82 -4.39 8.96 -3.47
CA LEU A 82 -3.90 8.17 -2.35
C LEU A 82 -4.02 8.99 -1.08
N GLU A 83 -4.81 8.49 -0.14
CA GLU A 83 -4.94 9.12 1.17
C GLU A 83 -4.15 8.35 2.21
N VAL A 84 -3.30 9.06 2.94
CA VAL A 84 -2.60 8.51 4.09
C VAL A 84 -2.93 9.41 5.27
N ARG A 85 -3.50 8.82 6.31
CA ARG A 85 -3.96 9.60 7.45
C ARG A 85 -3.41 9.01 8.74
N LEU A 86 -2.77 9.87 9.51
CA LEU A 86 -2.35 9.52 10.86
C LEU A 86 -3.48 9.83 11.81
N ARG A 87 -3.87 8.83 12.59
CA ARG A 87 -4.90 9.00 13.60
C ARG A 87 -4.31 8.67 14.97
N PRO A 88 -4.16 9.66 15.83
CA PRO A 88 -3.66 9.39 17.17
C PRO A 88 -4.58 8.43 17.91
N ARG A 89 -3.98 7.52 18.66
CA ARG A 89 -4.76 6.63 19.52
C ARG A 89 -5.02 7.34 20.85
N ALA A 90 -6.22 7.19 21.33
CA ALA A 90 -6.63 7.78 22.59
C ALA A 90 -5.91 7.14 23.77
#